data_0ea854a051befefa81304fc3a4676113
#
_entry.id   0ea854a051befefa81304fc3a4676113
#
_cell.length_a   1.000
_cell.length_b   1.000
_cell.length_c   1.000
_cell.angle_alpha   90.00
_cell.angle_beta   90.00
_cell.angle_gamma   90.00
#
_symmetry.space_group_name_H-M   'P 1'
#
loop_
_entity.id
_entity.type
_entity.pdbx_description
1 polymer ?
#
loop_
_entity_poly.entity_id
_entity_poly.type
_entity_poly.pdbx_seq_one_letter_code
_entity_poly.pdbx_strand_id
1 'polypeptide(L)'
;DAAMRQLSTIGWMHNRLRMVVSMFLTKDLFIDWRWGEQYFMEKLLDGDLAANNGGWQWSASTGNDSAPYFRIFNPLLQSQKFDPTGDFIRRYVPELAHLDNKSIHQPHDKQQLLWLDYPLPMIDHKAACAFTISQFQQLKELPIGRADND
;
A
#
# COMPACT_ATOMS: atom_id res chain seq x y z
N ASP A 1 7.20 -3.35 2.44
CA ASP A 1 8.10 -3.52 3.58
C ASP A 1 9.21 -2.46 3.59
N ALA A 2 10.05 -2.33 2.56
CA ALA A 2 11.16 -1.36 2.50
C ALA A 2 10.71 0.08 2.82
N ALA A 3 9.57 0.52 2.28
CA ALA A 3 9.00 1.83 2.54
C ALA A 3 8.63 2.04 4.02
N MET A 4 8.03 1.03 4.65
CA MET A 4 7.66 1.09 6.07
C MET A 4 8.89 1.06 6.98
N ARG A 5 9.92 0.31 6.61
CA ARG A 5 11.20 0.32 7.33
C ARG A 5 11.91 1.67 7.17
N GLN A 6 11.88 2.28 5.98
CA GLN A 6 12.38 3.64 5.78
C GLN A 6 11.67 4.62 6.72
N LEU A 7 10.33 4.62 6.74
CA LEU A 7 9.54 5.48 7.60
C LEU A 7 9.92 5.32 9.08
N SER A 8 10.00 4.08 9.55
CA SER A 8 10.36 3.78 10.94
C SER A 8 11.79 4.16 11.31
N THR A 9 12.71 4.18 10.34
CA THR A 9 14.14 4.44 10.56
C THR A 9 14.47 5.94 10.52
N ILE A 10 13.91 6.67 9.53
CA ILE A 10 14.30 8.07 9.28
C ILE A 10 13.12 9.05 9.35
N GLY A 11 11.92 8.59 9.64
CA GLY A 11 10.74 9.48 9.76
C GLY A 11 10.32 10.14 8.46
N TRP A 12 10.73 9.58 7.30
CA TRP A 12 10.41 10.16 6.00
C TRP A 12 10.13 9.06 4.96
N MET A 13 9.24 9.39 4.02
CA MET A 13 8.87 8.50 2.91
C MET A 13 8.53 9.33 1.69
N HIS A 14 9.10 8.97 0.53
CA HIS A 14 8.76 9.62 -0.75
C HIS A 14 7.26 9.50 -1.05
N ASN A 15 6.66 10.56 -1.63
CA ASN A 15 5.22 10.61 -1.91
C ASN A 15 4.68 9.38 -2.67
N ARG A 16 5.41 8.89 -3.68
CA ARG A 16 5.02 7.67 -4.41
C ARG A 16 4.83 6.46 -3.49
N LEU A 17 5.73 6.30 -2.53
CA LEU A 17 5.67 5.21 -1.56
C LEU A 17 4.51 5.38 -0.58
N ARG A 18 4.21 6.63 -0.16
CA ARG A 18 3.01 6.92 0.66
C ARG A 18 1.74 6.47 -0.05
N MET A 19 1.63 6.72 -1.35
CA MET A 19 0.49 6.25 -2.16
C MET A 19 0.44 4.72 -2.27
N VAL A 20 1.57 4.06 -2.48
CA VAL A 20 1.63 2.58 -2.55
C VAL A 20 1.22 1.97 -1.22
N VAL A 21 1.79 2.47 -0.11
CA VAL A 21 1.51 1.97 1.24
C VAL A 21 0.05 2.18 1.62
N SER A 22 -0.49 3.38 1.38
CA SER A 22 -1.88 3.67 1.74
C SER A 22 -2.90 2.86 0.92
N MET A 23 -2.65 2.65 -0.38
CA MET A 23 -3.49 1.77 -1.18
C MET A 23 -3.35 0.31 -0.76
N PHE A 24 -2.15 -0.15 -0.39
CA PHE A 24 -1.96 -1.50 0.11
C PHE A 24 -2.76 -1.73 1.40
N LEU A 25 -2.66 -0.82 2.37
CA LEU A 25 -3.43 -0.92 3.61
C LEU A 25 -4.94 -0.95 3.36
N THR A 26 -5.43 -0.03 2.55
CA THR A 26 -6.88 0.19 2.40
C THR A 26 -7.55 -0.75 1.40
N LYS A 27 -6.85 -1.15 0.36
CA LYS A 27 -7.43 -1.92 -0.75
C LYS A 27 -6.94 -3.36 -0.85
N ASP A 28 -5.71 -3.64 -0.42
CA ASP A 28 -5.22 -5.01 -0.37
C ASP A 28 -5.53 -5.67 0.98
N LEU A 29 -5.26 -4.98 2.10
CA LEU A 29 -5.57 -5.50 3.45
C LEU A 29 -6.99 -5.16 3.91
N PHE A 30 -7.70 -4.30 3.23
CA PHE A 30 -9.06 -3.85 3.54
C PHE A 30 -9.20 -3.30 4.98
N ILE A 31 -8.22 -2.52 5.39
CA ILE A 31 -8.13 -1.89 6.72
C ILE A 31 -8.55 -0.42 6.62
N ASP A 32 -9.22 0.08 7.67
CA ASP A 32 -9.65 1.49 7.75
C ASP A 32 -8.44 2.43 7.59
N TRP A 33 -8.55 3.38 6.67
CA TRP A 33 -7.49 4.34 6.35
C TRP A 33 -7.06 5.20 7.53
N ARG A 34 -7.92 5.42 8.52
CA ARG A 34 -7.63 6.23 9.72
C ARG A 34 -6.48 5.65 10.55
N TRP A 35 -6.33 4.34 10.55
CA TRP A 35 -5.22 3.67 11.25
C TRP A 35 -3.87 4.00 10.60
N GLY A 36 -3.83 4.00 9.28
CA GLY A 36 -2.63 4.36 8.54
C GLY A 36 -2.32 5.86 8.64
N GLU A 37 -3.34 6.70 8.58
CA GLU A 37 -3.24 8.16 8.75
C GLU A 37 -2.64 8.51 10.10
N GLN A 38 -3.16 7.95 11.19
CA GLN A 38 -2.64 8.15 12.54
C GLN A 38 -1.19 7.68 12.64
N TYR A 39 -0.88 6.49 12.14
CA TYR A 39 0.48 5.96 12.17
C TYR A 39 1.48 6.86 11.42
N PHE A 40 1.06 7.41 10.27
CA PHE A 40 1.90 8.35 9.52
C PHE A 40 2.13 9.64 10.28
N MET A 41 1.11 10.21 10.94
CA MET A 41 1.27 11.40 11.78
C MET A 41 2.22 11.17 12.95
N GLU A 42 2.23 9.99 13.53
CA GLU A 42 3.15 9.62 14.61
C GLU A 42 4.61 9.46 14.16
N LYS A 43 4.83 9.05 12.89
CA LYS A 43 6.16 8.68 12.39
C LYS A 43 6.80 9.71 11.46
N LEU A 44 6.02 10.48 10.72
CA LEU A 44 6.54 11.43 9.75
C LEU A 44 7.08 12.69 10.44
N LEU A 45 8.33 13.05 10.18
CA LEU A 45 8.94 14.31 10.61
C LEU A 45 8.34 15.51 9.85
N ASP A 46 7.91 15.31 8.62
CA ASP A 46 7.24 16.28 7.75
C ASP A 46 5.71 16.12 7.75
N GLY A 47 5.14 15.52 8.79
CA GLY A 47 3.72 15.26 8.91
C GLY A 47 2.91 16.56 8.95
N ASP A 48 2.07 16.77 7.93
CA ASP A 48 1.03 17.79 7.89
C ASP A 48 -0.34 17.14 7.95
N LEU A 49 -1.18 17.55 8.89
CA LEU A 49 -2.47 16.89 9.14
C LEU A 49 -3.38 16.94 7.91
N ALA A 50 -3.48 18.07 7.23
CA ALA A 50 -4.38 18.22 6.09
C ALA A 50 -3.90 17.40 4.89
N ALA A 51 -2.61 17.46 4.57
CA ALA A 51 -2.02 16.70 3.47
C ALA A 51 -2.04 15.20 3.73
N ASN A 52 -1.75 14.76 4.95
CA ASN A 52 -1.79 13.36 5.34
C ASN A 52 -3.21 12.81 5.30
N ASN A 53 -4.16 13.48 5.94
CA ASN A 53 -5.57 13.09 5.96
C ASN A 53 -6.16 13.02 4.54
N GLY A 54 -5.96 14.07 3.74
CA GLY A 54 -6.42 14.12 2.34
C GLY A 54 -5.80 13.02 1.47
N GLY A 55 -4.51 12.74 1.64
CA GLY A 55 -3.80 11.67 0.92
C GLY A 55 -4.31 10.27 1.26
N TRP A 56 -4.61 10.00 2.52
CA TRP A 56 -5.20 8.74 2.96
C TRP A 56 -6.63 8.55 2.47
N GLN A 57 -7.48 9.60 2.54
CA GLN A 57 -8.82 9.57 1.97
C GLN A 57 -8.78 9.34 0.45
N TRP A 58 -7.90 10.05 -0.26
CA TRP A 58 -7.71 9.85 -1.70
C TRP A 58 -7.39 8.39 -2.03
N SER A 59 -6.44 7.79 -1.34
CA SER A 59 -6.02 6.40 -1.55
C SER A 59 -7.11 5.38 -1.23
N ALA A 60 -7.92 5.66 -0.20
CA ALA A 60 -9.04 4.83 0.21
C ALA A 60 -10.27 4.95 -0.70
N SER A 61 -10.24 5.82 -1.70
CA SER A 61 -11.40 6.14 -2.56
C SER A 61 -12.59 6.70 -1.78
N THR A 62 -12.30 7.56 -0.80
CA THR A 62 -13.28 8.31 0.01
C THR A 62 -12.92 9.79 0.02
N GLY A 63 -13.80 10.64 0.58
CA GLY A 63 -13.60 12.08 0.58
C GLY A 63 -13.98 12.77 -0.73
N ASN A 64 -13.75 14.09 -0.81
CA ASN A 64 -14.23 14.93 -1.91
C ASN A 64 -13.45 14.76 -3.22
N ASP A 65 -12.14 14.47 -3.13
CA ASP A 65 -11.23 14.25 -4.27
C ASP A 65 -10.60 12.86 -4.13
N SER A 66 -11.40 11.84 -4.41
CA SER A 66 -10.98 10.46 -4.21
C SER A 66 -10.46 9.80 -5.48
N ALA A 67 -9.43 8.96 -5.35
CA ALA A 67 -9.02 8.08 -6.44
C ALA A 67 -10.17 7.15 -6.83
N PRO A 68 -10.35 6.84 -8.13
CA PRO A 68 -11.32 5.83 -8.54
C PRO A 68 -11.09 4.52 -7.78
N TYR A 69 -12.15 3.89 -7.29
CA TYR A 69 -12.05 2.69 -6.44
C TYR A 69 -11.31 1.53 -7.11
N PHE A 70 -11.36 1.43 -8.43
CA PHE A 70 -10.66 0.42 -9.22
C PHE A 70 -9.17 0.75 -9.45
N ARG A 71 -8.71 1.96 -9.08
CA ARG A 71 -7.30 2.31 -9.13
C ARG A 71 -6.60 1.72 -7.91
N ILE A 72 -5.99 0.57 -8.09
CA ILE A 72 -5.21 -0.14 -7.06
C ILE A 72 -3.79 -0.31 -7.59
N PHE A 73 -2.80 0.18 -6.86
CA PHE A 73 -1.41 0.00 -7.25
C PHE A 73 -0.96 -1.43 -6.95
N ASN A 74 -0.35 -2.07 -7.95
CA ASN A 74 0.33 -3.33 -7.74
C ASN A 74 1.73 -3.05 -7.15
N PRO A 75 2.02 -3.44 -5.89
CA PRO A 75 3.29 -3.14 -5.25
C PRO A 75 4.50 -3.71 -5.99
N LEU A 76 4.37 -4.90 -6.58
CA LEU A 76 5.42 -5.54 -7.37
C LEU A 76 5.76 -4.71 -8.62
N LEU A 77 4.74 -4.32 -9.40
CA LEU A 77 4.95 -3.51 -10.61
C LEU A 77 5.49 -2.12 -10.27
N GLN A 78 5.06 -1.52 -9.16
CA GLN A 78 5.62 -0.25 -8.68
C GLN A 78 7.10 -0.41 -8.31
N SER A 79 7.45 -1.47 -7.59
CA SER A 79 8.82 -1.79 -7.22
C SER A 79 9.71 -1.95 -8.45
N GLN A 80 9.33 -2.79 -9.39
CA GLN A 80 10.08 -3.03 -10.64
C GLN A 80 10.27 -1.76 -11.48
N LYS A 81 9.26 -0.89 -11.51
CA LYS A 81 9.29 0.35 -12.30
C LYS A 81 10.20 1.42 -11.70
N PHE A 82 10.18 1.60 -10.38
CA PHE A 82 10.82 2.74 -9.71
C PHE A 82 12.12 2.38 -8.97
N ASP A 83 12.38 1.10 -8.78
CA ASP A 83 13.61 0.56 -8.19
C ASP A 83 14.10 -0.65 -9.01
N PRO A 84 14.33 -0.53 -10.32
CA PRO A 84 14.58 -1.68 -11.21
C PRO A 84 15.82 -2.50 -10.81
N THR A 85 16.78 -1.88 -10.14
CA THR A 85 17.99 -2.54 -9.61
C THR A 85 17.80 -3.11 -8.20
N GLY A 86 16.72 -2.73 -7.49
CA GLY A 86 16.46 -3.15 -6.12
C GLY A 86 17.34 -2.46 -5.06
N ASP A 87 17.93 -1.31 -5.39
CA ASP A 87 18.85 -0.60 -4.47
C ASP A 87 18.12 -0.06 -3.24
N PHE A 88 16.89 0.43 -3.43
CA PHE A 88 16.05 0.86 -2.31
C PHE A 88 15.67 -0.31 -1.41
N ILE A 89 15.30 -1.45 -2.01
CA ILE A 89 14.98 -2.66 -1.24
C ILE A 89 16.22 -3.13 -0.46
N ARG A 90 17.38 -3.23 -1.10
CA ARG A 90 18.65 -3.65 -0.43
C ARG A 90 18.98 -2.77 0.75
N ARG A 91 18.74 -1.47 0.62
CA ARG A 91 19.05 -0.49 1.67
C ARG A 91 18.20 -0.70 2.93
N TYR A 92 16.93 -1.01 2.79
CA TYR A 92 15.99 -1.07 3.93
C TYR A 92 15.57 -2.49 4.31
N VAL A 93 15.92 -3.49 3.48
CA VAL A 93 15.64 -4.91 3.71
C VAL A 93 16.92 -5.70 3.48
N PRO A 94 17.91 -5.59 4.38
CA PRO A 94 19.24 -6.19 4.20
C PRO A 94 19.22 -7.70 4.04
N GLU A 95 18.23 -8.40 4.59
CA GLU A 95 18.03 -9.83 4.41
C GLU A 95 17.79 -10.24 2.95
N LEU A 96 17.33 -9.31 2.09
CA LEU A 96 17.17 -9.53 0.66
C LEU A 96 18.35 -9.06 -0.19
N ALA A 97 19.36 -8.42 0.39
CA ALA A 97 20.42 -7.74 -0.34
C ALA A 97 21.25 -8.66 -1.26
N HIS A 98 21.30 -9.94 -0.95
CA HIS A 98 22.05 -10.96 -1.71
C HIS A 98 21.34 -11.42 -2.99
N LEU A 99 20.05 -11.07 -3.16
CA LEU A 99 19.27 -11.48 -4.32
C LEU A 99 19.62 -10.65 -5.56
N ASP A 100 19.48 -11.26 -6.73
CA ASP A 100 19.61 -10.55 -8.02
C ASP A 100 18.49 -9.53 -8.23
N ASN A 101 18.66 -8.63 -9.20
CA ASN A 101 17.75 -7.51 -9.45
C ASN A 101 16.31 -7.93 -9.83
N LYS A 102 16.11 -9.15 -10.29
CA LYS A 102 14.78 -9.66 -10.63
C LYS A 102 14.12 -10.30 -9.42
N SER A 103 14.84 -11.19 -8.76
CA SER A 103 14.34 -11.97 -7.63
C SER A 103 14.05 -11.12 -6.40
N ILE A 104 14.76 -9.99 -6.21
CA ILE A 104 14.59 -9.11 -5.06
C ILE A 104 13.17 -8.49 -4.97
N HIS A 105 12.49 -8.33 -6.10
CA HIS A 105 11.12 -7.81 -6.13
C HIS A 105 10.07 -8.86 -5.77
N GLN A 106 10.41 -10.14 -5.93
CA GLN A 106 9.52 -11.27 -5.67
C GLN A 106 10.30 -12.43 -5.04
N PRO A 107 10.80 -12.25 -3.80
CA PRO A 107 11.77 -13.15 -3.18
C PRO A 107 11.24 -14.58 -2.93
N HIS A 108 9.93 -14.76 -2.94
CA HIS A 108 9.28 -16.06 -2.73
C HIS A 108 8.82 -16.75 -4.01
N ASP A 109 9.36 -16.38 -5.17
CA ASP A 109 9.10 -17.15 -6.38
C ASP A 109 9.71 -18.58 -6.25
N LYS A 110 9.03 -19.55 -6.85
CA LYS A 110 9.03 -21.00 -6.58
C LYS A 110 10.37 -21.73 -6.31
N GLN A 111 11.51 -21.12 -6.52
CA GLN A 111 12.82 -21.75 -6.39
C GLN A 111 13.68 -21.33 -5.18
N GLN A 112 13.29 -20.28 -4.44
CA GLN A 112 14.12 -19.71 -3.37
C GLN A 112 13.57 -19.89 -1.95
N LEU A 113 12.45 -20.57 -1.80
CA LEU A 113 11.67 -20.64 -0.55
C LEU A 113 12.37 -21.29 0.65
N LEU A 114 13.42 -22.10 0.46
CA LEU A 114 13.96 -22.95 1.53
C LEU A 114 15.03 -22.28 2.40
N TRP A 115 15.58 -21.13 1.97
CA TRP A 115 16.76 -20.53 2.62
C TRP A 115 16.62 -19.02 2.89
N LEU A 116 15.44 -18.46 2.67
CA LEU A 116 15.24 -17.03 2.82
C LEU A 116 14.64 -16.71 4.19
N ASP A 117 15.41 -16.00 5.01
CA ASP A 117 14.93 -15.45 6.29
C ASP A 117 14.11 -14.16 6.06
N TYR A 118 13.01 -14.33 5.34
CA TYR A 118 12.08 -13.23 5.02
C TYR A 118 10.64 -13.75 4.98
N PRO A 119 9.68 -13.03 5.59
CA PRO A 119 8.30 -13.49 5.70
C PRO A 119 7.64 -13.73 4.34
N LEU A 120 6.77 -14.73 4.26
CA LEU A 120 5.90 -14.96 3.11
C LEU A 120 4.97 -13.76 2.86
N PRO A 121 4.50 -13.55 1.63
CA PRO A 121 3.48 -12.55 1.34
C PRO A 121 2.24 -12.75 2.23
N MET A 122 1.76 -11.65 2.82
CA MET A 122 0.58 -11.69 3.70
C MET A 122 -0.71 -12.01 2.95
N ILE A 123 -0.77 -11.64 1.67
CA ILE A 123 -1.97 -11.76 0.82
C ILE A 123 -1.58 -12.06 -0.62
N ASP A 124 -2.54 -12.58 -1.38
CA ASP A 124 -2.52 -12.58 -2.84
C ASP A 124 -3.12 -11.24 -3.34
N HIS A 125 -2.29 -10.39 -3.93
CA HIS A 125 -2.70 -9.08 -4.44
C HIS A 125 -3.84 -9.16 -5.45
N LYS A 126 -3.83 -10.15 -6.35
CA LYS A 126 -4.87 -10.29 -7.37
C LYS A 126 -6.23 -10.63 -6.74
N ALA A 127 -6.23 -11.55 -5.78
CA ALA A 127 -7.43 -11.92 -5.04
C ALA A 127 -7.95 -10.74 -4.20
N ALA A 128 -7.05 -10.02 -3.51
CA ALA A 128 -7.39 -8.84 -2.72
C ALA A 128 -8.00 -7.72 -3.57
N CYS A 129 -7.43 -7.43 -4.74
CA CYS A 129 -7.98 -6.45 -5.69
C CYS A 129 -9.39 -6.84 -6.15
N ALA A 130 -9.61 -8.10 -6.51
CA ALA A 130 -10.93 -8.58 -6.96
C ALA A 130 -11.97 -8.45 -5.83
N PHE A 131 -11.59 -8.80 -4.60
CA PHE A 131 -12.44 -8.63 -3.43
C PHE A 131 -12.83 -7.15 -3.22
N THR A 132 -11.83 -6.26 -3.17
CA THR A 132 -12.06 -4.83 -2.96
C THR A 132 -12.96 -4.22 -4.02
N ILE A 133 -12.72 -4.52 -5.30
CA ILE A 133 -13.56 -4.03 -6.40
C ILE A 133 -15.00 -4.51 -6.24
N SER A 134 -15.21 -5.79 -5.88
CA SER A 134 -16.55 -6.34 -5.66
C SER A 134 -17.30 -5.62 -4.53
N GLN A 135 -16.61 -5.30 -3.42
CA GLN A 135 -17.21 -4.56 -2.31
C GLN A 135 -17.67 -3.16 -2.72
N PHE A 136 -16.84 -2.42 -3.46
CA PHE A 136 -17.23 -1.10 -3.95
C PHE A 136 -18.37 -1.15 -4.99
N GLN A 137 -18.45 -2.21 -5.80
CA GLN A 137 -19.56 -2.42 -6.73
C GLN A 137 -20.86 -2.67 -5.98
N GLN A 138 -20.86 -3.51 -4.96
CA GLN A 138 -22.03 -3.77 -4.12
C GLN A 138 -22.54 -2.51 -3.43
N LEU A 139 -21.64 -1.64 -2.95
CA LEU A 139 -22.04 -0.37 -2.34
C LEU A 139 -22.79 0.55 -3.32
N LYS A 140 -22.47 0.50 -4.61
CA LYS A 140 -23.19 1.31 -5.64
C LYS A 140 -24.60 0.78 -5.93
N GLU A 141 -24.82 -0.51 -5.71
CA GLU A 141 -26.12 -1.15 -5.94
C GLU A 141 -27.08 -0.98 -4.73
N LEU A 142 -26.54 -0.58 -3.56
CA LEU A 142 -27.39 -0.26 -2.42
C LEU A 142 -28.24 0.97 -2.74
N PRO A 143 -29.57 0.92 -2.52
CA PRO A 143 -30.40 2.11 -2.65
C PRO A 143 -29.89 3.17 -1.69
N ILE A 144 -29.43 4.29 -2.22
CA ILE A 144 -29.15 5.47 -1.42
C ILE A 144 -30.48 5.85 -0.80
N GLY A 145 -30.63 5.64 0.50
CA GLY A 145 -31.81 6.04 1.24
C GLY A 145 -32.04 7.51 0.96
N ARG A 146 -33.12 7.83 0.20
CA ARG A 146 -33.68 9.16 0.21
C ARG A 146 -34.02 9.43 1.68
N ALA A 147 -33.35 10.40 2.29
CA ALA A 147 -33.84 10.99 3.51
C ALA A 147 -35.24 11.51 3.12
N ASP A 148 -36.26 10.84 3.58
CA ASP A 148 -37.62 11.35 3.51
C ASP A 148 -37.60 12.65 4.33
N ASN A 149 -37.61 13.77 3.63
CA ASN A 149 -37.85 15.07 4.23
C ASN A 149 -39.37 15.11 4.50
N ASP A 150 -39.74 14.75 5.71
CA ASP A 150 -40.99 15.16 6.33
C ASP A 150 -40.80 16.43 7.17
#